data_48c6afe62f836cf3f9ab581b57da44b0
#
_entry.id   48c6afe62f836cf3f9ab581b57da44b0
#
_cell.length_a   1.000
_cell.length_b   1.000
_cell.length_c   1.000
_cell.angle_alpha   90.00
_cell.angle_beta   90.00
_cell.angle_gamma   90.00
#
_symmetry.space_group_name_H-M   'P 1'
#
loop_
_entity.id
_entity.type
_entity.pdbx_description
1 polymer ?
#
loop_
_entity_poly.entity_id
_entity_poly.type
_entity_poly.pdbx_seq_one_letter_code
_entity_poly.pdbx_strand_id
1 'polypeptide(L)'
;MRLPPEWVERAEFLLRDAEGHLEEGVYWIVCFEAQQAAELYLKALILALTGLHPYTHDLVELLESLRDLGLEPPEELYAYADALTPHYTMSRYPGRKPVVYNRGLAERCLRYAREIARWVKEKAAEVQR
;
A
#
# COMPACT_ATOMS: atom_id res chain seq x y z
N MET A 1 19.14 3.75 3.56
CA MET A 1 18.48 4.07 4.84
C MET A 1 17.64 2.88 5.29
N ARG A 2 17.63 2.67 6.56
CA ARG A 2 16.89 1.54 7.11
C ARG A 2 15.43 1.91 7.37
N LEU A 3 14.51 1.14 6.82
CA LEU A 3 13.09 1.30 7.12
C LEU A 3 12.79 0.79 8.53
N PRO A 4 11.84 1.40 9.24
CA PRO A 4 11.44 0.91 10.57
C PRO A 4 10.98 -0.54 10.51
N PRO A 5 11.65 -1.46 11.24
CA PRO A 5 11.39 -2.90 11.08
C PRO A 5 9.97 -3.33 11.38
N GLU A 6 9.34 -2.78 12.41
CA GLU A 6 7.99 -3.17 12.79
C GLU A 6 6.96 -2.82 11.73
N TRP A 7 7.16 -1.71 11.04
CA TRP A 7 6.28 -1.29 9.96
C TRP A 7 6.38 -2.21 8.77
N VAL A 8 7.61 -2.58 8.41
CA VAL A 8 7.86 -3.51 7.31
C VAL A 8 7.33 -4.91 7.64
N GLU A 9 7.55 -5.39 8.85
CA GLU A 9 7.03 -6.68 9.29
C GLU A 9 5.52 -6.77 9.17
N ARG A 10 4.82 -5.74 9.60
CA ARG A 10 3.35 -5.71 9.52
C ARG A 10 2.87 -5.64 8.08
N ALA A 11 3.54 -4.84 7.25
CA ALA A 11 3.20 -4.77 5.84
C ALA A 11 3.40 -6.12 5.14
N GLU A 12 4.53 -6.78 5.41
CA GLU A 12 4.82 -8.10 4.83
C GLU A 12 3.85 -9.17 5.32
N PHE A 13 3.46 -9.10 6.59
CA PHE A 13 2.43 -10.01 7.11
C PHE A 13 1.13 -9.85 6.34
N LEU A 14 0.70 -8.61 6.13
CA LEU A 14 -0.55 -8.35 5.41
C LEU A 14 -0.49 -8.83 3.96
N LEU A 15 0.65 -8.70 3.30
CA LEU A 15 0.79 -9.22 1.94
C LEU A 15 0.69 -10.75 1.89
N ARG A 16 1.33 -11.43 2.83
CA ARG A 16 1.24 -12.89 2.91
C ARG A 16 -0.17 -13.35 3.24
N ASP A 17 -0.81 -12.65 4.18
CA ASP A 17 -2.18 -12.95 4.59
C ASP A 17 -3.14 -12.76 3.42
N ALA A 18 -2.92 -11.70 2.63
CA ALA A 18 -3.72 -11.43 1.43
C ALA A 18 -3.59 -12.56 0.39
N GLU A 19 -2.39 -13.11 0.22
CA GLU A 19 -2.18 -14.24 -0.69
C GLU A 19 -3.02 -15.45 -0.26
N GLY A 20 -3.05 -15.74 1.03
CA GLY A 20 -3.84 -16.84 1.58
C GLY A 20 -5.34 -16.62 1.36
N HIS A 21 -5.81 -15.40 1.61
CA HIS A 21 -7.21 -15.06 1.40
C HIS A 21 -7.59 -15.08 -0.08
N LEU A 22 -6.66 -14.74 -0.96
CA LEU A 22 -6.90 -14.83 -2.40
C LEU A 22 -7.17 -16.28 -2.80
N GLU A 23 -6.37 -17.22 -2.30
CA GLU A 23 -6.56 -18.64 -2.56
C GLU A 23 -7.89 -19.16 -2.01
N GLU A 24 -8.30 -18.65 -0.85
CA GLU A 24 -9.56 -19.00 -0.22
C GLU A 24 -10.78 -18.35 -0.87
N GLY A 25 -10.56 -17.39 -1.77
CA GLY A 25 -11.65 -16.70 -2.44
C GLY A 25 -12.31 -15.58 -1.63
N VAL A 26 -11.62 -15.06 -0.61
CA VAL A 26 -12.14 -13.96 0.22
C VAL A 26 -11.59 -12.65 -0.33
N TYR A 27 -12.18 -12.19 -1.42
CA TYR A 27 -11.60 -11.13 -2.23
C TYR A 27 -11.66 -9.73 -1.61
N TRP A 28 -12.69 -9.42 -0.84
CA TRP A 28 -12.80 -8.10 -0.22
C TRP A 28 -11.68 -7.88 0.80
N ILE A 29 -11.29 -8.92 1.55
CA ILE A 29 -10.24 -8.77 2.55
C ILE A 29 -8.86 -8.64 1.88
N VAL A 30 -8.66 -9.28 0.73
CA VAL A 30 -7.42 -9.13 -0.04
C VAL A 30 -7.22 -7.66 -0.40
N CYS A 31 -8.26 -6.98 -0.90
CA CYS A 31 -8.16 -5.57 -1.28
C CYS A 31 -7.91 -4.67 -0.07
N PHE A 32 -8.53 -4.97 1.06
CA PHE A 32 -8.28 -4.23 2.29
C PHE A 32 -6.83 -4.39 2.76
N GLU A 33 -6.36 -5.63 2.81
CA GLU A 33 -5.00 -5.92 3.26
C GLU A 33 -3.94 -5.34 2.33
N ALA A 34 -4.21 -5.36 1.03
CA ALA A 34 -3.32 -4.75 0.03
C ALA A 34 -3.19 -3.24 0.27
N GLN A 35 -4.31 -2.55 0.50
CA GLN A 35 -4.30 -1.12 0.80
C GLN A 35 -3.51 -0.86 2.08
N GLN A 36 -3.73 -1.64 3.14
CA GLN A 36 -3.05 -1.47 4.40
C GLN A 36 -1.54 -1.73 4.29
N ALA A 37 -1.15 -2.75 3.53
CA ALA A 37 0.27 -3.04 3.31
C ALA A 37 0.96 -1.88 2.58
N ALA A 38 0.32 -1.34 1.54
CA ALA A 38 0.87 -0.20 0.80
C ALA A 38 0.99 1.03 1.70
N GLU A 39 -0.02 1.29 2.52
CA GLU A 39 0.00 2.40 3.46
C GLU A 39 1.16 2.29 4.44
N LEU A 40 1.36 1.11 5.01
CA LEU A 40 2.45 0.88 5.96
C LEU A 40 3.83 1.07 5.31
N TYR A 41 4.01 0.60 4.08
CA TYR A 41 5.27 0.79 3.37
C TYR A 41 5.56 2.26 3.08
N LEU A 42 4.57 2.99 2.58
CA LEU A 42 4.76 4.41 2.27
C LEU A 42 5.03 5.23 3.53
N LYS A 43 4.30 4.95 4.61
CA LYS A 43 4.53 5.61 5.90
C LYS A 43 5.89 5.24 6.49
N ALA A 44 6.33 4.00 6.32
CA ALA A 44 7.65 3.58 6.78
C ALA A 44 8.76 4.41 6.13
N LEU A 45 8.64 4.67 4.84
CA LEU A 45 9.62 5.47 4.13
C LEU A 45 9.60 6.94 4.60
N ILE A 46 8.41 7.52 4.77
CA ILE A 46 8.27 8.89 5.28
C ILE A 46 8.85 8.98 6.69
N LEU A 47 8.54 8.01 7.54
CA LEU A 47 9.01 7.96 8.91
C LEU A 47 10.54 7.87 8.97
N ALA A 48 11.15 7.08 8.10
CA ALA A 48 12.59 6.97 8.00
C ALA A 48 13.25 8.28 7.56
N LEU A 49 12.58 9.04 6.71
CA LEU A 49 13.10 10.32 6.20
C LEU A 49 12.89 11.48 7.16
N THR A 50 11.80 11.51 7.91
CA THR A 50 11.38 12.68 8.67
C THR A 50 11.22 12.45 10.17
N GLY A 51 11.09 11.20 10.61
CA GLY A 51 10.80 10.88 12.00
C GLY A 51 9.32 10.93 12.35
N LEU A 52 8.45 11.31 11.41
CA LEU A 52 7.01 11.41 11.61
C LEU A 52 6.29 10.81 10.41
N HIS A 53 5.02 10.48 10.60
CA HIS A 53 4.19 10.04 9.48
C HIS A 53 2.83 10.73 9.52
N PRO A 54 2.24 11.03 8.36
CA PRO A 54 0.92 11.70 8.32
C PRO A 54 -0.20 10.75 8.74
N TYR A 55 -1.25 11.33 9.32
CA TYR A 55 -2.47 10.58 9.66
C TYR A 55 -3.43 10.64 8.47
N THR A 56 -3.19 9.78 7.51
CA THR A 56 -4.05 9.64 6.33
C THR A 56 -4.02 8.20 5.85
N HIS A 57 -5.11 7.78 5.22
CA HIS A 57 -5.19 6.48 4.55
C HIS A 57 -5.14 6.65 3.04
N ASP A 58 -5.02 7.89 2.56
CA ASP A 58 -4.94 8.20 1.14
C ASP A 58 -3.52 7.99 0.64
N LEU A 59 -3.34 6.95 -0.16
CA LEU A 59 -2.01 6.58 -0.66
C LEU A 59 -1.44 7.61 -1.62
N VAL A 60 -2.31 8.33 -2.35
CA VAL A 60 -1.86 9.40 -3.26
C VAL A 60 -1.24 10.54 -2.43
N GLU A 61 -1.88 10.93 -1.32
CA GLU A 61 -1.32 11.94 -0.42
C GLU A 61 0.04 11.52 0.12
N LEU A 62 0.21 10.23 0.43
CA LEU A 62 1.50 9.72 0.92
C LEU A 62 2.58 9.81 -0.17
N LEU A 63 2.23 9.49 -1.41
CA LEU A 63 3.16 9.64 -2.53
C LEU A 63 3.52 11.11 -2.76
N GLU A 64 2.55 12.02 -2.62
CA GLU A 64 2.80 13.45 -2.74
C GLU A 64 3.75 13.95 -1.65
N SER A 65 3.58 13.45 -0.43
CA SER A 65 4.51 13.77 0.67
C SER A 65 5.92 13.33 0.33
N LEU A 66 6.09 12.15 -0.24
CA LEU A 66 7.41 11.65 -0.65
C LEU A 66 7.99 12.47 -1.79
N ARG A 67 7.16 12.92 -2.73
CA ARG A 67 7.61 13.81 -3.80
C ARG A 67 8.13 15.12 -3.22
N ASP A 68 7.42 15.69 -2.26
CA ASP A 68 7.82 16.91 -1.60
C ASP A 68 9.13 16.76 -0.83
N LEU A 69 9.46 15.54 -0.43
CA LEU A 69 10.73 15.23 0.23
C LEU A 69 11.87 14.96 -0.76
N GLY A 70 11.61 15.10 -2.05
CA GLY A 70 12.64 14.98 -3.08
C GLY A 70 12.69 13.65 -3.80
N LEU A 71 11.82 12.73 -3.47
CA LEU A 71 11.72 11.47 -4.20
C LEU A 71 10.78 11.65 -5.41
N GLU A 72 10.93 10.81 -6.40
CA GLU A 72 10.13 10.94 -7.63
C GLU A 72 9.37 9.65 -7.89
N PRO A 73 8.16 9.50 -7.28
CA PRO A 73 7.37 8.32 -7.58
C PRO A 73 6.98 8.29 -9.05
N PRO A 74 7.13 7.14 -9.72
CA PRO A 74 6.71 7.03 -11.13
C PRO A 74 5.20 7.21 -11.27
N GLU A 75 4.78 7.66 -12.43
CA GLU A 75 3.37 7.94 -12.74
C GLU A 75 2.46 6.74 -12.41
N GLU A 76 2.88 5.53 -12.75
CA GLU A 76 2.06 4.34 -12.51
C GLU A 76 1.77 4.10 -11.04
N LEU A 77 2.66 4.53 -10.13
CA LEU A 77 2.42 4.39 -8.70
C LEU A 77 1.23 5.24 -8.24
N TYR A 78 1.07 6.43 -8.81
CA TYR A 78 -0.10 7.26 -8.50
C TYR A 78 -1.39 6.58 -8.93
N ALA A 79 -1.38 5.92 -10.07
CA ALA A 79 -2.55 5.18 -10.55
C ALA A 79 -2.87 3.99 -9.61
N TYR A 80 -1.85 3.27 -9.18
CA TYR A 80 -2.02 2.15 -8.25
C TYR A 80 -2.54 2.62 -6.90
N ALA A 81 -1.98 3.73 -6.40
CA ALA A 81 -2.39 4.32 -5.13
C ALA A 81 -3.85 4.78 -5.19
N ASP A 82 -4.22 5.42 -6.29
CA ASP A 82 -5.59 5.89 -6.49
C ASP A 82 -6.57 4.71 -6.54
N ALA A 83 -6.18 3.63 -7.18
CA ALA A 83 -7.01 2.42 -7.27
C ALA A 83 -7.16 1.72 -5.91
N LEU A 84 -6.12 1.72 -5.08
CA LEU A 84 -6.14 1.03 -3.78
C LEU A 84 -6.85 1.80 -2.69
N THR A 85 -6.71 3.11 -2.65
CA THR A 85 -7.19 3.96 -1.54
C THR A 85 -8.65 3.70 -1.15
N PRO A 86 -9.61 3.60 -2.10
CA PRO A 86 -11.00 3.41 -1.71
C PRO A 86 -11.27 2.12 -0.93
N HIS A 87 -10.41 1.11 -1.08
CA HIS A 87 -10.62 -0.18 -0.42
C HIS A 87 -10.36 -0.15 1.09
N TYR A 88 -9.78 0.91 1.60
CA TYR A 88 -9.70 1.11 3.04
C TYR A 88 -11.09 1.08 3.67
N THR A 89 -12.06 1.72 3.00
CA THR A 89 -13.44 1.81 3.50
C THR A 89 -14.37 0.84 2.79
N MET A 90 -14.36 0.85 1.45
CA MET A 90 -15.36 0.16 0.64
C MET A 90 -15.35 -1.35 0.80
N SER A 91 -14.20 -1.94 1.08
CA SER A 91 -14.08 -3.39 1.25
C SER A 91 -14.82 -3.89 2.48
N ARG A 92 -14.95 -3.07 3.51
CA ARG A 92 -15.49 -3.47 4.82
C ARG A 92 -16.96 -3.16 5.00
N TYR A 93 -17.57 -2.37 4.12
CA TYR A 93 -18.95 -1.92 4.27
C TYR A 93 -19.78 -2.34 3.06
N PRO A 94 -20.31 -3.57 3.08
CA PRO A 94 -21.10 -4.07 1.95
C PRO A 94 -22.40 -3.29 1.76
N GLY A 95 -22.86 -3.19 0.52
CA GLY A 95 -24.17 -2.66 0.22
C GLY A 95 -24.28 -1.15 0.02
N ARG A 96 -23.24 -0.38 0.28
CA ARG A 96 -23.31 1.07 0.11
C ARG A 96 -23.03 1.53 -1.31
N LYS A 97 -22.11 0.84 -1.98
CA LYS A 97 -21.81 1.06 -3.40
C LYS A 97 -21.56 -0.30 -4.04
N PRO A 98 -21.95 -0.47 -5.29
CA PRO A 98 -21.78 -1.76 -5.95
C PRO A 98 -20.34 -1.97 -6.40
N VAL A 99 -19.44 -2.24 -5.46
CA VAL A 99 -18.13 -2.75 -5.80
C VAL A 99 -18.23 -4.27 -5.80
N VAL A 100 -17.97 -4.86 -6.96
CA VAL A 100 -17.98 -6.31 -7.08
C VAL A 100 -16.57 -6.79 -6.78
N TYR A 101 -16.40 -7.39 -5.60
CA TYR A 101 -15.13 -7.99 -5.21
C TYR A 101 -15.02 -9.36 -5.83
N ASN A 102 -14.14 -9.51 -6.81
CA ASN A 102 -13.90 -10.76 -7.51
C ASN A 102 -12.39 -11.02 -7.57
N ARG A 103 -12.03 -12.20 -8.11
CA ARG A 103 -10.63 -12.60 -8.20
C ARG A 103 -9.78 -11.58 -8.97
N GLY A 104 -10.27 -11.11 -10.10
CA GLY A 104 -9.53 -10.15 -10.92
C GLY A 104 -9.20 -8.87 -10.18
N LEU A 105 -10.17 -8.31 -9.45
CA LEU A 105 -9.94 -7.11 -8.64
C LEU A 105 -8.95 -7.39 -7.52
N ALA A 106 -9.11 -8.51 -6.82
CA ALA A 106 -8.21 -8.88 -5.73
C ALA A 106 -6.77 -9.06 -6.21
N GLU A 107 -6.59 -9.71 -7.35
CA GLU A 107 -5.27 -9.90 -7.95
C GLU A 107 -4.62 -8.56 -8.31
N ARG A 108 -5.40 -7.64 -8.86
CA ARG A 108 -4.90 -6.30 -9.18
C ARG A 108 -4.50 -5.53 -7.92
N CYS A 109 -5.33 -5.54 -6.89
CA CYS A 109 -5.03 -4.88 -5.63
C CYS A 109 -3.71 -5.39 -5.04
N LEU A 110 -3.53 -6.71 -5.02
CA LEU A 110 -2.32 -7.31 -4.48
C LEU A 110 -1.09 -6.93 -5.33
N ARG A 111 -1.23 -6.94 -6.66
CA ARG A 111 -0.16 -6.53 -7.56
C ARG A 111 0.25 -5.07 -7.33
N TYR A 112 -0.72 -4.18 -7.21
CA TYR A 112 -0.46 -2.76 -6.98
C TYR A 112 0.27 -2.54 -5.67
N ALA A 113 -0.15 -3.23 -4.61
CA ALA A 113 0.50 -3.12 -3.31
C ALA A 113 1.95 -3.61 -3.38
N ARG A 114 2.21 -4.69 -4.09
CA ARG A 114 3.57 -5.21 -4.28
C ARG A 114 4.46 -4.26 -5.07
N GLU A 115 3.91 -3.60 -6.07
CA GLU A 115 4.66 -2.61 -6.85
C GLU A 115 5.04 -1.41 -5.99
N ILE A 116 4.12 -0.95 -5.15
CA ILE A 116 4.40 0.14 -4.21
C ILE A 116 5.48 -0.30 -3.21
N ALA A 117 5.36 -1.51 -2.65
CA ALA A 117 6.33 -2.06 -1.72
C ALA A 117 7.73 -2.15 -2.34
N ARG A 118 7.81 -2.62 -3.58
CA ARG A 118 9.07 -2.73 -4.29
C ARG A 118 9.74 -1.37 -4.47
N TRP A 119 8.97 -0.37 -4.89
CA TRP A 119 9.49 0.98 -5.06
C TRP A 119 10.03 1.55 -3.74
N VAL A 120 9.29 1.36 -2.64
CA VAL A 120 9.73 1.81 -1.31
C VAL A 120 11.07 1.18 -0.93
N LYS A 121 11.21 -0.12 -1.13
CA LYS A 121 12.45 -0.83 -0.81
C LYS A 121 13.62 -0.35 -1.66
N GLU A 122 13.39 -0.12 -2.94
CA GLU A 122 14.40 0.41 -3.86
C GLU A 122 14.88 1.79 -3.43
N LYS A 123 13.92 2.67 -3.08
CA LYS A 123 14.28 4.02 -2.64
C LYS A 123 15.04 4.02 -1.31
N ALA A 124 14.63 3.18 -0.38
CA ALA A 124 15.35 3.05 0.88
C ALA A 124 16.80 2.59 0.65
N ALA A 125 17.02 1.66 -0.26
CA ALA A 125 18.36 1.19 -0.60
C ALA A 125 19.20 2.30 -1.26
N GLU A 126 18.60 3.10 -2.14
CA GLU A 126 19.29 4.21 -2.81
C GLU A 126 19.71 5.30 -1.85
N VAL A 127 18.84 5.67 -0.90
CA VAL A 127 19.11 6.75 0.04
C VAL A 127 20.21 6.37 1.04
N GLN A 128 20.49 5.08 1.19
CA GLN A 128 21.52 4.58 2.10
C GLN A 128 22.95 4.91 1.65
N ARG A 129 23.10 5.37 0.45
CA ARG A 129 24.41 5.74 -0.08
C ARG A 129 24.70 7.23 0.21
#